data_531e77dbe9740277513cfcd7172c69e0
#
_entry.id   531e77dbe9740277513cfcd7172c69e0
#
_cell.length_a   1.000
_cell.length_b   1.000
_cell.length_c   1.000
_cell.angle_alpha   90.00
_cell.angle_beta   90.00
_cell.angle_gamma   90.00
#
_symmetry.space_group_name_H-M   'P 1'
#
loop_
_entity.id
_entity.type
_entity.pdbx_description
1 polymer ?
#
loop_
_entity_poly.entity_id
_entity_poly.type
_entity_poly.pdbx_seq_one_letter_code
_entity_poly.pdbx_strand_id
1 'polypeptide(L)'
;MISIYKSVDFNNPSKIERLENIEPGCWINVTAPTKQELTLIQKKTNVPMDFLNAAMDDEETSRLEIEDTNILIIVDIPFTEMEDNSLSYDTYPLAIVHTEKEIITICLKNSKVLTDFINGKVKTFFSFKRSRFILQILYKVATYYLLYLRQIDKKSVMVEKHLHKSLKNKELIQLLSLEKSLVYFSTSLKSNEI
;
A
#
# COMPACT_ATOMS: atom_id res chain seq x y z
N MET A 1 11.06 9.28 3.24
CA MET A 1 11.12 10.21 2.06
C MET A 1 9.72 10.72 1.77
N ILE A 2 9.53 12.03 1.69
CA ILE A 2 8.26 12.70 1.38
C ILE A 2 8.24 13.08 -0.10
N SER A 3 7.14 12.81 -0.78
CA SER A 3 6.87 13.26 -2.15
C SER A 3 5.46 13.82 -2.22
N ILE A 4 5.30 14.99 -2.80
CA ILE A 4 4.02 15.70 -2.87
C ILE A 4 3.59 15.74 -4.33
N TYR A 5 2.34 15.35 -4.61
CA TYR A 5 1.78 15.30 -5.95
C TYR A 5 0.45 16.04 -6.02
N LYS A 6 0.15 16.63 -7.17
CA LYS A 6 -1.13 17.28 -7.43
C LYS A 6 -1.58 17.07 -8.87
N SER A 7 -2.87 16.84 -9.04
CA SER A 7 -3.49 16.85 -10.38
C SER A 7 -3.62 18.27 -10.87
N VAL A 8 -3.05 18.56 -12.03
CA VAL A 8 -2.96 19.93 -12.59
C VAL A 8 -3.87 20.15 -13.80
N ASP A 9 -4.33 19.08 -14.43
CA ASP A 9 -5.15 19.17 -15.65
C ASP A 9 -6.48 18.45 -15.46
N PHE A 10 -7.57 19.21 -15.46
CA PHE A 10 -8.93 18.68 -15.31
C PHE A 10 -9.40 17.88 -16.54
N ASN A 11 -8.81 18.11 -17.71
CA ASN A 11 -9.13 17.44 -18.96
C ASN A 11 -8.30 16.17 -19.17
N ASN A 12 -7.19 16.03 -18.44
CA ASN A 12 -6.31 14.87 -18.48
C ASN A 12 -6.24 14.22 -17.10
N PRO A 13 -7.25 13.44 -16.71
CA PRO A 13 -7.22 12.70 -15.46
C PRO A 13 -5.98 11.79 -15.44
N SER A 14 -5.42 11.59 -14.28
CA SER A 14 -4.21 10.79 -14.02
C SER A 14 -2.88 11.49 -14.32
N LYS A 15 -2.89 12.70 -14.88
CA LYS A 15 -1.69 13.53 -14.96
C LYS A 15 -1.48 14.24 -13.63
N ILE A 16 -0.38 13.91 -12.97
CA ILE A 16 0.02 14.57 -11.72
C ILE A 16 1.40 15.19 -11.88
N GLU A 17 1.63 16.25 -11.16
CA GLU A 17 2.94 16.91 -11.07
C GLU A 17 3.46 16.82 -9.63
N ARG A 18 4.77 16.75 -9.50
CA ARG A 18 5.44 16.76 -8.22
C ARG A 18 5.59 18.21 -7.75
N LEU A 19 5.18 18.45 -6.49
CA LEU A 19 5.28 19.78 -5.86
C LEU A 19 6.43 19.79 -4.85
N GLU A 20 6.94 21.01 -4.58
CA GLU A 20 7.90 21.25 -3.50
C GLU A 20 7.22 21.56 -2.17
N ASN A 21 6.01 22.11 -2.21
CA ASN A 21 5.24 22.52 -1.05
C ASN A 21 3.88 21.84 -0.99
N ILE A 22 3.34 21.74 0.25
CA ILE A 22 1.99 21.23 0.49
C ILE A 22 0.99 22.32 0.10
N GLU A 23 0.02 21.97 -0.73
CA GLU A 23 -1.06 22.81 -1.20
C GLU A 23 -2.41 22.09 -1.06
N PRO A 24 -3.53 22.81 -0.91
CA PRO A 24 -4.84 22.20 -0.89
C PRO A 24 -5.10 21.32 -2.12
N GLY A 25 -5.64 20.12 -1.87
CA GLY A 25 -5.91 19.14 -2.92
C GLY A 25 -4.70 18.31 -3.38
N CYS A 26 -3.54 18.45 -2.75
CA CYS A 26 -2.39 17.60 -3.03
C CYS A 26 -2.53 16.22 -2.37
N TRP A 27 -1.70 15.30 -2.83
CA TRP A 27 -1.43 14.01 -2.23
C TRP A 27 -0.01 13.99 -1.69
N ILE A 28 0.15 13.74 -0.40
CA ILE A 28 1.42 13.60 0.29
C ILE A 28 1.72 12.11 0.40
N ASN A 29 2.66 11.63 -0.39
CA ASN A 29 3.11 10.22 -0.35
C ASN A 29 4.40 10.11 0.46
N VAL A 30 4.34 9.32 1.52
CA VAL A 30 5.42 9.17 2.49
C VAL A 30 5.86 7.71 2.51
N THR A 31 7.12 7.47 2.17
CA THR A 31 7.71 6.13 2.15
C THR A 31 8.87 6.06 3.12
N ALA A 32 8.87 5.09 4.02
CA ALA A 32 9.88 4.89 5.06
C ALA A 32 10.31 6.21 5.73
N PRO A 33 9.38 6.93 6.37
CA PRO A 33 9.66 8.26 6.92
C PRO A 33 10.59 8.18 8.14
N THR A 34 11.37 9.23 8.31
CA THR A 34 12.06 9.50 9.57
C THR A 34 11.12 10.24 10.54
N LYS A 35 11.41 10.20 11.84
CA LYS A 35 10.68 10.97 12.85
C LYS A 35 10.64 12.47 12.55
N GLN A 36 11.71 13.01 11.98
CA GLN A 36 11.78 14.42 11.57
C GLN A 36 10.83 14.73 10.43
N GLU A 37 10.70 13.83 9.44
CA GLU A 37 9.74 13.97 8.33
C GLU A 37 8.30 13.93 8.83
N LEU A 38 7.95 13.03 9.77
CA LEU A 38 6.63 12.99 10.39
C LEU A 38 6.31 14.28 11.17
N THR A 39 7.27 14.78 11.95
CA THR A 39 7.12 16.05 12.67
C THR A 39 6.90 17.24 11.69
N LEU A 40 7.57 17.22 10.54
CA LEU A 40 7.37 18.24 9.50
C LEU A 40 5.95 18.18 8.91
N ILE A 41 5.46 16.97 8.63
CA ILE A 41 4.09 16.76 8.13
C ILE A 41 3.09 17.24 9.17
N GLN A 42 3.22 16.83 10.43
CA GLN A 42 2.35 17.26 11.51
C GLN A 42 2.25 18.79 11.60
N LYS A 43 3.39 19.48 11.61
CA LYS A 43 3.42 20.96 11.68
C LYS A 43 2.73 21.64 10.51
N LYS A 44 2.76 21.02 9.32
CA LYS A 44 2.19 21.61 8.09
C LYS A 44 0.72 21.26 7.88
N THR A 45 0.27 20.11 8.35
CA THR A 45 -1.09 19.57 8.09
C THR A 45 -1.98 19.54 9.32
N ASN A 46 -1.41 19.72 10.51
CA ASN A 46 -2.10 19.61 11.81
C ASN A 46 -2.76 18.24 12.05
N VAL A 47 -2.27 17.18 11.39
CA VAL A 47 -2.72 15.80 11.61
C VAL A 47 -2.19 15.30 12.95
N PRO A 48 -2.97 14.54 13.75
CA PRO A 48 -2.50 13.93 14.99
C PRO A 48 -1.23 13.11 14.78
N MET A 49 -0.27 13.24 15.71
CA MET A 49 1.01 12.50 15.59
C MET A 49 0.77 11.00 15.69
N ASP A 50 -0.23 10.56 16.44
CA ASP A 50 -0.56 9.14 16.60
C ASP A 50 -1.01 8.52 15.27
N PHE A 51 -1.74 9.27 14.43
CA PHE A 51 -2.09 8.85 13.07
C PHE A 51 -0.86 8.66 12.18
N LEU A 52 0.13 9.54 12.32
CA LEU A 52 1.37 9.45 11.56
C LEU A 52 2.28 8.32 12.08
N ASN A 53 2.27 8.08 13.39
CA ASN A 53 3.06 7.02 14.01
C ASN A 53 2.48 5.62 13.79
N ALA A 54 1.17 5.49 13.67
CA ALA A 54 0.51 4.21 13.40
C ALA A 54 1.10 3.50 12.15
N ALA A 55 1.49 4.26 11.14
CA ALA A 55 2.12 3.72 9.94
C ALA A 55 3.59 3.29 10.11
N MET A 56 4.17 3.50 11.29
CA MET A 56 5.56 3.12 11.59
C MET A 56 5.68 1.74 12.21
N ASP A 57 4.56 1.14 12.58
CA ASP A 57 4.47 -0.24 13.04
C ASP A 57 4.15 -1.15 11.85
N ASP A 58 4.99 -2.14 11.58
CA ASP A 58 4.80 -3.11 10.50
C ASP A 58 3.80 -4.22 10.86
N GLU A 59 3.42 -4.31 12.15
CA GLU A 59 2.38 -5.21 12.66
C GLU A 59 1.07 -4.46 13.00
N GLU A 60 0.92 -3.21 12.55
CA GLU A 60 -0.26 -2.39 12.84
C GLU A 60 -1.55 -3.01 12.27
N THR A 61 -2.62 -3.00 13.06
CA THR A 61 -3.89 -3.63 12.70
C THR A 61 -4.74 -2.72 11.82
N SER A 62 -5.36 -3.30 10.79
CA SER A 62 -6.30 -2.58 9.93
C SER A 62 -7.46 -2.01 10.75
N ARG A 63 -7.72 -0.71 10.62
CA ARG A 63 -8.81 0.00 11.31
C ARG A 63 -9.17 1.31 10.64
N LEU A 64 -10.32 1.83 11.02
CA LEU A 64 -10.76 3.19 10.72
C LEU A 64 -10.87 3.96 12.02
N GLU A 65 -10.28 5.15 12.08
CA GLU A 65 -10.30 6.02 13.25
C GLU A 65 -10.61 7.46 12.83
N ILE A 66 -11.41 8.15 13.61
CA ILE A 66 -11.83 9.53 13.34
C ILE A 66 -11.45 10.39 14.54
N GLU A 67 -10.68 11.44 14.29
CA GLU A 67 -10.33 12.45 15.26
C GLU A 67 -10.51 13.84 14.64
N ASP A 68 -11.44 14.62 15.21
CA ASP A 68 -11.90 15.89 14.67
C ASP A 68 -12.34 15.79 13.19
N THR A 69 -11.60 16.44 12.29
CA THR A 69 -11.84 16.45 10.84
C THR A 69 -10.94 15.47 10.10
N ASN A 70 -10.08 14.75 10.81
CA ASN A 70 -9.13 13.81 10.23
C ASN A 70 -9.68 12.38 10.34
N ILE A 71 -9.48 11.60 9.29
CA ILE A 71 -9.84 10.18 9.24
C ILE A 71 -8.58 9.38 8.91
N LEU A 72 -8.22 8.48 9.79
CA LEU A 72 -7.18 7.48 9.55
C LEU A 72 -7.83 6.18 9.06
N ILE A 73 -7.31 5.65 7.98
CA ILE A 73 -7.65 4.32 7.46
C ILE A 73 -6.34 3.54 7.35
N ILE A 74 -6.24 2.41 8.06
CA ILE A 74 -5.13 1.48 7.95
C ILE A 74 -5.64 0.24 7.24
N VAL A 75 -4.95 -0.15 6.18
CA VAL A 75 -5.25 -1.37 5.42
C VAL A 75 -3.95 -2.11 5.12
N ASP A 76 -3.99 -3.43 5.21
CA ASP A 76 -2.88 -4.27 4.77
C ASP A 76 -2.87 -4.36 3.25
N ILE A 77 -1.73 -4.03 2.65
CA ILE A 77 -1.53 -4.11 1.21
C ILE A 77 -0.60 -5.25 0.84
N PRO A 78 -0.87 -5.97 -0.27
CA PRO A 78 -0.03 -7.07 -0.71
C PRO A 78 1.25 -6.53 -1.35
N PHE A 79 2.31 -7.27 -1.14
CA PHE A 79 3.66 -6.85 -1.50
C PHE A 79 4.49 -8.06 -1.96
N THR A 80 5.54 -7.82 -2.71
CA THR A 80 6.47 -8.87 -3.18
C THR A 80 7.91 -8.47 -2.94
N GLU A 81 8.69 -9.41 -2.44
CA GLU A 81 10.13 -9.25 -2.20
C GLU A 81 10.91 -10.40 -2.82
N MET A 82 12.17 -10.18 -3.14
CA MET A 82 13.07 -11.25 -3.59
C MET A 82 13.83 -11.79 -2.38
N GLU A 83 13.58 -13.05 -2.03
CA GLU A 83 14.28 -13.80 -1.00
C GLU A 83 14.95 -15.02 -1.62
N ASP A 84 16.23 -15.21 -1.41
CA ASP A 84 17.00 -16.37 -1.90
C ASP A 84 16.76 -16.72 -3.38
N ASN A 85 16.76 -15.70 -4.25
CA ASN A 85 16.43 -15.82 -5.67
C ASN A 85 14.99 -16.33 -5.97
N SER A 86 14.10 -16.30 -5.00
CA SER A 86 12.68 -16.60 -5.16
C SER A 86 11.84 -15.38 -4.81
N LEU A 87 10.73 -15.20 -5.52
CA LEU A 87 9.75 -14.17 -5.22
C LEU A 87 8.88 -14.65 -4.05
N SER A 88 8.95 -13.97 -2.91
CA SER A 88 8.04 -14.13 -1.77
C SER A 88 6.90 -13.12 -1.84
N TYR A 89 5.79 -13.44 -1.19
CA TYR A 89 4.60 -12.60 -1.11
C TYR A 89 4.27 -12.35 0.35
N ASP A 90 4.05 -11.11 0.69
CA ASP A 90 3.81 -10.67 2.05
C ASP A 90 2.78 -9.52 2.07
N THR A 91 2.46 -9.00 3.24
CA THR A 91 1.55 -7.86 3.43
C THR A 91 2.17 -6.82 4.34
N TYR A 92 1.80 -5.55 4.12
CA TYR A 92 2.24 -4.42 4.91
C TYR A 92 1.11 -3.45 5.16
N PRO A 93 1.06 -2.80 6.34
CA PRO A 93 0.12 -1.74 6.59
C PRO A 93 0.42 -0.51 5.72
N LEU A 94 -0.65 0.02 5.15
CA LEU A 94 -0.70 1.32 4.49
C LEU A 94 -1.64 2.21 5.30
N ALA A 95 -1.12 3.28 5.88
CA ALA A 95 -1.95 4.29 6.49
C ALA A 95 -2.36 5.34 5.44
N ILE A 96 -3.64 5.65 5.41
CA ILE A 96 -4.25 6.68 4.58
C ILE A 96 -4.91 7.69 5.53
N VAL A 97 -4.39 8.90 5.58
CA VAL A 97 -4.99 9.99 6.36
C VAL A 97 -5.73 10.93 5.43
N HIS A 98 -7.04 10.99 5.61
CA HIS A 98 -7.91 11.95 4.93
C HIS A 98 -8.07 13.19 5.82
N THR A 99 -7.66 14.34 5.31
CA THR A 99 -7.84 15.64 5.97
C THR A 99 -8.84 16.50 5.20
N GLU A 100 -9.15 17.69 5.69
CA GLU A 100 -9.99 18.65 4.96
C GLU A 100 -9.36 19.15 3.65
N LYS A 101 -8.04 19.15 3.54
CA LYS A 101 -7.32 19.78 2.43
C LYS A 101 -6.54 18.81 1.56
N GLU A 102 -5.94 17.78 2.14
CA GLU A 102 -5.05 16.83 1.47
C GLU A 102 -5.36 15.37 1.80
N ILE A 103 -4.73 14.46 1.09
CA ILE A 103 -4.59 13.05 1.47
C ILE A 103 -3.11 12.76 1.73
N ILE A 104 -2.85 12.05 2.82
CA ILE A 104 -1.52 11.56 3.17
C ILE A 104 -1.54 10.04 3.11
N THR A 105 -0.59 9.44 2.42
CA THR A 105 -0.36 8.00 2.44
C THR A 105 1.00 7.71 3.04
N ILE A 106 1.08 6.79 4.00
CA ILE A 106 2.31 6.45 4.70
C ILE A 106 2.49 4.94 4.66
N CYS A 107 3.64 4.48 4.20
CA CYS A 107 4.00 3.07 4.13
C CYS A 107 5.50 2.90 4.40
N LEU A 108 5.88 1.85 5.12
CA LEU A 108 7.30 1.56 5.40
C LEU A 108 8.06 1.09 4.16
N LYS A 109 7.36 0.50 3.20
CA LYS A 109 7.95 0.01 1.95
C LYS A 109 7.37 0.73 0.73
N ASN A 110 8.09 0.65 -0.38
CA ASN A 110 7.61 1.22 -1.63
C ASN A 110 6.46 0.38 -2.21
N SER A 111 5.28 0.95 -2.27
CA SER A 111 4.06 0.27 -2.69
C SER A 111 3.84 0.35 -4.19
N LYS A 112 3.67 -0.81 -4.85
CA LYS A 112 3.25 -0.88 -6.27
C LYS A 112 1.85 -0.29 -6.46
N VAL A 113 0.97 -0.42 -5.46
CA VAL A 113 -0.37 0.18 -5.46
C VAL A 113 -0.27 1.69 -5.67
N LEU A 114 0.53 2.38 -4.84
CA LEU A 114 0.71 3.83 -4.92
C LEU A 114 1.52 4.25 -6.15
N THR A 115 2.52 3.46 -6.53
CA THR A 115 3.33 3.71 -7.74
C THR A 115 2.49 3.72 -9.02
N ASP A 116 1.40 2.95 -9.09
CA ASP A 116 0.50 2.96 -10.24
C ASP A 116 -0.22 4.31 -10.42
N PHE A 117 -0.51 5.03 -9.32
CA PHE A 117 -1.05 6.39 -9.40
C PHE A 117 0.01 7.38 -9.89
N ILE A 118 1.23 7.29 -9.37
CA ILE A 118 2.36 8.15 -9.77
C ILE A 118 2.65 7.97 -11.26
N ASN A 119 2.58 6.75 -11.76
CA ASN A 119 2.88 6.43 -13.16
C ASN A 119 1.67 6.61 -14.11
N GLY A 120 0.56 7.21 -13.66
CA GLY A 120 -0.61 7.47 -14.48
C GLY A 120 -1.36 6.20 -14.96
N LYS A 121 -1.15 5.04 -14.34
CA LYS A 121 -1.83 3.79 -14.70
C LYS A 121 -3.27 3.70 -14.16
N VAL A 122 -3.66 4.60 -13.26
CA VAL A 122 -5.01 4.65 -12.71
C VAL A 122 -5.82 5.67 -13.49
N LYS A 123 -6.78 5.19 -14.27
CA LYS A 123 -7.65 6.05 -15.09
C LYS A 123 -8.54 6.93 -14.20
N THR A 124 -8.78 8.15 -14.64
CA THR A 124 -9.70 9.10 -13.98
C THR A 124 -9.32 9.43 -12.53
N PHE A 125 -8.02 9.40 -12.22
CA PHE A 125 -7.48 9.79 -10.93
C PHE A 125 -7.31 11.31 -10.83
N PHE A 126 -7.76 11.88 -9.70
CA PHE A 126 -7.53 13.27 -9.32
C PHE A 126 -7.18 13.33 -7.83
N SER A 127 -6.06 13.95 -7.46
CA SER A 127 -5.60 14.04 -6.08
C SER A 127 -6.59 14.76 -5.16
N PHE A 128 -7.28 15.78 -5.68
CA PHE A 128 -8.26 16.57 -4.92
C PHE A 128 -9.63 15.88 -4.75
N LYS A 129 -9.94 14.82 -5.49
CA LYS A 129 -11.15 13.99 -5.28
C LYS A 129 -10.87 12.92 -4.21
N ARG A 130 -10.66 13.37 -2.99
CA ARG A 130 -10.11 12.58 -1.87
C ARG A 130 -10.82 11.27 -1.60
N SER A 131 -12.13 11.28 -1.37
CA SER A 131 -12.91 10.05 -1.12
C SER A 131 -12.82 9.08 -2.30
N ARG A 132 -12.87 9.58 -3.52
CA ARG A 132 -12.69 8.76 -4.73
C ARG A 132 -11.28 8.17 -4.80
N PHE A 133 -10.27 8.94 -4.42
CA PHE A 133 -8.89 8.48 -4.38
C PHE A 133 -8.72 7.32 -3.39
N ILE A 134 -9.28 7.42 -2.18
CA ILE A 134 -9.29 6.33 -1.20
C ILE A 134 -9.91 5.07 -1.80
N LEU A 135 -11.11 5.17 -2.39
CA LEU A 135 -11.77 4.03 -3.04
C LEU A 135 -10.95 3.44 -4.18
N GLN A 136 -10.23 4.27 -4.94
CA GLN A 136 -9.33 3.80 -5.99
C GLN A 136 -8.11 3.07 -5.42
N ILE A 137 -7.56 3.53 -4.26
CA ILE A 137 -6.50 2.82 -3.54
C ILE A 137 -7.00 1.44 -3.12
N LEU A 138 -8.14 1.36 -2.43
CA LEU A 138 -8.73 0.09 -1.96
C LEU A 138 -9.00 -0.87 -3.14
N TYR A 139 -9.55 -0.37 -4.24
CA TYR A 139 -9.75 -1.15 -5.45
C TYR A 139 -8.42 -1.69 -6.02
N LYS A 140 -7.38 -0.89 -6.02
CA LYS A 140 -6.04 -1.31 -6.46
C LYS A 140 -5.43 -2.35 -5.52
N VAL A 141 -5.61 -2.20 -4.21
CA VAL A 141 -5.20 -3.18 -3.20
C VAL A 141 -5.84 -4.54 -3.53
N ALA A 142 -7.16 -4.60 -3.70
CA ALA A 142 -7.87 -5.82 -4.06
C ALA A 142 -7.37 -6.40 -5.41
N THR A 143 -7.09 -5.55 -6.40
CA THR A 143 -6.55 -5.97 -7.70
C THR A 143 -5.17 -6.64 -7.54
N TYR A 144 -4.30 -6.10 -6.70
CA TYR A 144 -2.98 -6.68 -6.44
C TYR A 144 -3.04 -7.98 -5.65
N TYR A 145 -3.96 -8.10 -4.67
CA TYR A 145 -4.22 -9.40 -4.01
C TYR A 145 -4.60 -10.47 -5.03
N LEU A 146 -5.57 -10.19 -5.91
CA LEU A 146 -5.97 -11.13 -6.95
C LEU A 146 -4.83 -11.47 -7.93
N LEU A 147 -4.01 -10.48 -8.29
CA LEU A 147 -2.86 -10.68 -9.16
C LEU A 147 -1.85 -11.63 -8.51
N TYR A 148 -1.50 -11.39 -7.25
CA TYR A 148 -0.51 -12.19 -6.55
C TYR A 148 -1.03 -13.58 -6.19
N LEU A 149 -2.30 -13.73 -5.84
CA LEU A 149 -2.93 -15.04 -5.64
C LEU A 149 -2.84 -15.91 -6.90
N ARG A 150 -3.09 -15.32 -8.09
CA ARG A 150 -2.90 -16.04 -9.36
C ARG A 150 -1.45 -16.43 -9.64
N GLN A 151 -0.50 -15.65 -9.17
CA GLN A 151 0.94 -15.98 -9.30
C GLN A 151 1.32 -17.09 -8.33
N ILE A 152 0.83 -17.06 -7.09
CA ILE A 152 1.02 -18.11 -6.09
C ILE A 152 0.46 -19.43 -6.61
N ASP A 153 -0.79 -19.44 -7.10
CA ASP A 153 -1.44 -20.62 -7.66
C ASP A 153 -0.60 -21.25 -8.80
N LYS A 154 -0.17 -20.44 -9.78
CA LYS A 154 0.69 -20.94 -10.86
C LYS A 154 2.02 -21.53 -10.36
N LYS A 155 2.63 -20.89 -9.36
CA LYS A 155 3.89 -21.39 -8.77
C LYS A 155 3.64 -22.69 -8.02
N SER A 156 2.57 -22.80 -7.23
CA SER A 156 2.21 -23.99 -6.48
C SER A 156 2.08 -25.20 -7.41
N VAL A 157 1.33 -25.07 -8.51
CA VAL A 157 1.17 -26.12 -9.52
C VAL A 157 2.52 -26.53 -10.15
N MET A 158 3.41 -25.58 -10.39
CA MET A 158 4.75 -25.92 -10.94
C MET A 158 5.62 -26.66 -9.93
N VAL A 159 5.62 -26.23 -8.66
CA VAL A 159 6.38 -26.88 -7.59
C VAL A 159 5.86 -28.29 -7.35
N GLU A 160 4.55 -28.47 -7.31
CA GLU A 160 3.90 -29.79 -7.14
C GLU A 160 4.32 -30.77 -8.25
N LYS A 161 4.31 -30.34 -9.52
CA LYS A 161 4.77 -31.18 -10.64
C LYS A 161 6.25 -31.59 -10.53
N HIS A 162 7.09 -30.73 -9.96
CA HIS A 162 8.49 -31.07 -9.72
C HIS A 162 8.66 -32.03 -8.54
N LEU A 163 7.89 -31.87 -7.48
CA LEU A 163 7.86 -32.78 -6.33
C LEU A 163 7.50 -34.21 -6.75
N HIS A 164 6.52 -34.39 -7.63
CA HIS A 164 6.15 -35.70 -8.16
C HIS A 164 7.26 -36.40 -8.97
N LYS A 165 8.20 -35.62 -9.53
CA LYS A 165 9.30 -36.15 -10.31
C LYS A 165 10.56 -36.43 -9.49
N SER A 166 10.79 -35.65 -8.43
CA SER A 166 11.98 -35.71 -7.60
C SER A 166 11.71 -35.01 -6.27
N LEU A 167 11.71 -35.79 -5.17
CA LEU A 167 11.58 -35.26 -3.82
C LEU A 167 12.89 -34.56 -3.40
N LYS A 168 12.97 -33.26 -3.62
CA LYS A 168 14.09 -32.43 -3.15
C LYS A 168 13.61 -31.48 -2.09
N ASN A 169 14.43 -31.25 -1.07
CA ASN A 169 14.15 -30.29 0.02
C ASN A 169 13.83 -28.88 -0.48
N LYS A 170 14.40 -28.49 -1.61
CA LYS A 170 14.19 -27.16 -2.22
C LYS A 170 12.73 -26.94 -2.61
N GLU A 171 12.09 -27.90 -3.23
CA GLU A 171 10.68 -27.81 -3.66
C GLU A 171 9.74 -27.78 -2.44
N LEU A 172 10.06 -28.54 -1.38
CA LEU A 172 9.33 -28.47 -0.11
C LEU A 172 9.43 -27.09 0.54
N ILE A 173 10.63 -26.52 0.62
CA ILE A 173 10.83 -25.18 1.16
C ILE A 173 10.04 -24.14 0.34
N GLN A 174 10.02 -24.25 -0.98
CA GLN A 174 9.22 -23.37 -1.82
C GLN A 174 7.72 -23.50 -1.56
N LEU A 175 7.21 -24.72 -1.38
CA LEU A 175 5.79 -24.93 -1.08
C LEU A 175 5.41 -24.33 0.27
N LEU A 176 6.23 -24.53 1.30
CA LEU A 176 6.03 -23.91 2.62
C LEU A 176 6.05 -22.37 2.56
N SER A 177 6.92 -21.80 1.73
CA SER A 177 6.95 -20.34 1.53
C SER A 177 5.67 -19.81 0.87
N LEU A 178 5.11 -20.55 -0.10
CA LEU A 178 3.85 -20.19 -0.73
C LEU A 178 2.67 -20.35 0.24
N GLU A 179 2.66 -21.41 1.07
CA GLU A 179 1.67 -21.60 2.12
C GLU A 179 1.68 -20.46 3.13
N LYS A 180 2.87 -20.06 3.60
CA LYS A 180 3.05 -18.90 4.50
C LYS A 180 2.48 -17.63 3.88
N SER A 181 2.73 -17.39 2.60
CA SER A 181 2.18 -16.23 1.87
C SER A 181 0.64 -16.24 1.83
N LEU A 182 0.02 -17.42 1.64
CA LEU A 182 -1.44 -17.56 1.66
C LEU A 182 -2.03 -17.28 3.05
N VAL A 183 -1.34 -17.72 4.12
CA VAL A 183 -1.74 -17.42 5.50
C VAL A 183 -1.73 -15.91 5.74
N TYR A 184 -0.65 -15.22 5.35
CA TYR A 184 -0.57 -13.75 5.47
C TYR A 184 -1.67 -13.06 4.70
N PHE A 185 -1.90 -13.43 3.44
CA PHE A 185 -2.97 -12.85 2.64
C PHE A 185 -4.35 -13.09 3.24
N SER A 186 -4.61 -14.31 3.75
CA SER A 186 -5.89 -14.62 4.40
C SER A 186 -6.11 -13.79 5.65
N THR A 187 -5.07 -13.64 6.49
CA THR A 187 -5.13 -12.85 7.72
C THR A 187 -5.35 -11.37 7.42
N SER A 188 -4.57 -10.82 6.51
CA SER A 188 -4.68 -9.41 6.12
C SER A 188 -6.00 -9.07 5.42
N LEU A 189 -6.52 -9.97 4.56
CA LEU A 189 -7.83 -9.77 3.95
C LEU A 189 -8.96 -9.77 4.98
N LYS A 190 -8.88 -10.64 6.00
CA LYS A 190 -9.83 -10.63 7.13
C LYS A 190 -9.69 -9.37 7.98
N SER A 191 -8.46 -8.92 8.24
CA SER A 191 -8.20 -7.67 8.94
C SER A 191 -8.77 -6.46 8.19
N ASN A 192 -8.76 -6.48 6.87
CA ASN A 192 -9.27 -5.41 6.01
C ASN A 192 -10.82 -5.39 5.88
N GLU A 193 -11.54 -6.34 6.48
CA GLU A 193 -13.02 -6.37 6.52
C GLU A 193 -13.58 -5.39 7.56
N ILE A 194 -13.16 -4.12 7.52
CA ILE A 194 -13.54 -3.05 8.45
C ILE A 194 -14.79 -2.31 7.97
#